data_0f84543d981c40a8279d668322c2a3f9
#
_entry.id   0f84543d981c40a8279d668322c2a3f9
#
_cell.length_a   1.000
_cell.length_b   1.000
_cell.length_c   1.000
_cell.angle_alpha   90.00
_cell.angle_beta   90.00
_cell.angle_gamma   90.00
#
_symmetry.space_group_name_H-M   'P 1'
#
loop_
_entity.id
_entity.type
_entity.pdbx_description
1 polymer ?
#
loop_
_entity_poly.entity_id
_entity_poly.type
_entity_poly.pdbx_seq_one_letter_code
_entity_poly.pdbx_strand_id
1 'polypeptide(L)'
;MPAPSKKTLTKPPRRVFQTFMDFPLSTDMDAFDADIAIMGIPHGDPYNIDEVTNDQTNAPTAIRQASDQLIMGSKHWDFDIDSTLLNGRDIKVVDVGDVRADARELSHHYQRAEEAARKVFSTGASLITFGGDHGVPIPVMRALDVL
;
A
#
# COMPACT_ATOMS: atom_id res chain seq x y z
N MET A 1 8.58 39.14 34.70
CA MET A 1 8.63 38.52 33.35
C MET A 1 7.69 37.32 33.38
N PRO A 2 6.64 37.24 32.54
CA PRO A 2 5.80 36.08 32.48
C PRO A 2 6.53 34.91 31.80
N ALA A 3 6.40 33.71 32.34
CA ALA A 3 7.01 32.48 31.79
C ALA A 3 6.44 32.15 30.40
N PRO A 4 7.26 31.64 29.46
CA PRO A 4 6.77 31.27 28.15
C PRO A 4 5.74 30.15 28.24
N SER A 5 4.58 30.34 27.61
CA SER A 5 3.53 29.34 27.55
C SER A 5 4.03 28.11 26.83
N LYS A 6 3.93 26.93 27.46
CA LYS A 6 4.20 25.65 26.82
C LYS A 6 3.21 25.49 25.66
N LYS A 7 3.69 25.59 24.41
CA LYS A 7 2.94 25.14 23.25
C LYS A 7 2.66 23.65 23.42
N THR A 8 1.41 23.32 23.69
CA THR A 8 0.95 21.93 23.65
C THR A 8 1.05 21.48 22.20
N LEU A 9 1.99 20.59 21.91
CA LEU A 9 2.04 19.88 20.62
C LEU A 9 0.78 19.02 20.54
N THR A 10 -0.25 19.54 19.88
CA THR A 10 -1.42 18.74 19.54
C THR A 10 -0.99 17.70 18.52
N LYS A 11 -1.09 16.43 18.90
CA LYS A 11 -0.85 15.33 17.99
C LYS A 11 -1.77 15.51 16.76
N PRO A 12 -1.25 15.46 15.52
CA PRO A 12 -2.10 15.61 14.35
C PRO A 12 -3.25 14.58 14.39
N PRO A 13 -4.42 14.91 13.84
CA PRO A 13 -5.54 13.98 13.81
C PRO A 13 -5.10 12.68 13.14
N ARG A 14 -5.46 11.55 13.76
CA ARG A 14 -5.12 10.22 13.24
C ARG A 14 -5.75 10.08 11.85
N ARG A 15 -4.95 9.86 10.82
CA ARG A 15 -5.46 9.60 9.47
C ARG A 15 -6.36 8.35 9.52
N VAL A 16 -7.49 8.40 8.85
CA VAL A 16 -8.43 7.26 8.78
C VAL A 16 -7.82 6.10 7.99
N PHE A 17 -6.97 6.42 7.02
CA PHE A 17 -6.17 5.47 6.25
C PHE A 17 -4.74 5.99 6.16
N GLN A 18 -3.78 5.11 6.43
CA GLN A 18 -2.38 5.41 6.35
C GLN A 18 -1.82 4.88 5.04
N THR A 19 -1.18 5.75 4.26
CA THR A 19 -0.49 5.37 3.03
C THR A 19 0.95 4.97 3.30
N PHE A 20 1.54 4.19 2.42
CA PHE A 20 2.93 3.81 2.51
C PHE A 20 3.84 5.04 2.31
N MET A 21 4.77 5.27 3.25
CA MET A 21 5.75 6.38 3.22
C MET A 21 5.13 7.76 2.92
N ASP A 22 3.88 7.98 3.32
CA ASP A 22 3.14 9.22 3.06
C ASP A 22 2.91 9.56 1.57
N PHE A 23 3.03 8.60 0.66
CA PHE A 23 2.65 8.82 -0.73
C PHE A 23 1.17 9.21 -0.84
N PRO A 24 0.79 10.04 -1.82
CA PRO A 24 -0.60 10.44 -1.99
C PRO A 24 -1.55 9.25 -2.13
N LEU A 25 -2.71 9.32 -1.45
CA LEU A 25 -3.79 8.35 -1.64
C LEU A 25 -4.58 8.70 -2.89
N SER A 26 -4.77 7.73 -3.78
CA SER A 26 -5.69 7.83 -4.91
C SER A 26 -6.59 6.61 -4.94
N THR A 27 -7.87 6.78 -4.62
CA THR A 27 -8.87 5.69 -4.62
C THR A 27 -9.69 5.63 -5.91
N ASP A 28 -9.54 6.60 -6.79
CA ASP A 28 -10.16 6.60 -8.12
C ASP A 28 -9.28 5.80 -9.09
N MET A 29 -9.63 4.53 -9.26
CA MET A 29 -8.89 3.61 -10.12
C MET A 29 -9.11 3.86 -11.62
N ASP A 30 -10.04 4.72 -11.99
CA ASP A 30 -10.37 5.02 -13.38
C ASP A 30 -9.72 6.33 -13.86
N ALA A 31 -9.19 7.13 -12.92
CA ALA A 31 -8.65 8.47 -13.21
C ALA A 31 -7.38 8.81 -12.39
N PHE A 32 -6.50 7.85 -12.11
CA PHE A 32 -5.24 8.21 -11.48
C PHE A 32 -4.09 8.38 -12.50
N ASP A 33 -3.23 9.35 -12.22
CA ASP A 33 -2.02 9.65 -13.01
C ASP A 33 -0.80 9.34 -12.13
N ALA A 34 -0.15 8.23 -12.40
CA ALA A 34 1.03 7.79 -11.66
C ALA A 34 1.94 6.92 -12.53
N ASP A 35 3.25 6.95 -12.22
CA ASP A 35 4.24 6.04 -12.77
C ASP A 35 4.31 4.73 -11.98
N ILE A 36 4.03 4.82 -10.67
CA ILE A 36 4.03 3.68 -9.75
C ILE A 36 2.78 3.73 -8.88
N ALA A 37 2.03 2.64 -8.83
CA ALA A 37 0.91 2.44 -7.91
C ALA A 37 1.25 1.39 -6.86
N ILE A 38 0.91 1.68 -5.59
CA ILE A 38 1.04 0.76 -4.47
C ILE A 38 -0.35 0.28 -4.08
N MET A 39 -0.58 -1.03 -4.10
CA MET A 39 -1.87 -1.63 -3.82
C MET A 39 -1.75 -2.74 -2.76
N GLY A 40 -2.61 -2.70 -1.76
CA GLY A 40 -2.74 -3.81 -0.82
C GLY A 40 -3.72 -4.87 -1.33
N ILE A 41 -3.33 -6.13 -1.19
CA ILE A 41 -4.19 -7.29 -1.43
C ILE A 41 -4.23 -8.09 -0.13
N PRO A 42 -5.17 -7.75 0.79
CA PRO A 42 -5.29 -8.43 2.08
C PRO A 42 -5.76 -9.88 1.85
N HIS A 43 -4.81 -10.79 1.77
CA HIS A 43 -5.04 -12.20 1.51
C HIS A 43 -4.23 -13.06 2.46
N GLY A 44 -4.85 -14.09 3.02
CA GLY A 44 -4.20 -15.10 3.82
C GLY A 44 -5.09 -16.33 3.87
N ASP A 45 -4.55 -17.43 3.35
CA ASP A 45 -5.21 -18.72 3.37
C ASP A 45 -4.50 -19.62 4.40
N PRO A 46 -5.20 -20.16 5.40
CA PRO A 46 -4.56 -21.04 6.39
C PRO A 46 -4.04 -22.30 5.71
N TYR A 47 -2.78 -22.63 5.98
CA TYR A 47 -2.15 -23.84 5.45
C TYR A 47 -2.73 -25.13 6.06
N ASN A 48 -3.40 -25.01 7.20
CA ASN A 48 -3.98 -26.13 7.92
C ASN A 48 -5.33 -25.71 8.50
N ILE A 49 -6.30 -26.62 8.45
CA ILE A 49 -7.66 -26.41 8.99
C ILE A 49 -7.65 -26.18 10.51
N ASP A 50 -6.59 -26.61 11.19
CA ASP A 50 -6.37 -26.42 12.63
C ASP A 50 -5.71 -25.08 12.96
N GLU A 51 -5.27 -24.31 11.98
CA GLU A 51 -4.77 -22.95 12.18
C GLU A 51 -5.92 -22.00 12.48
N VAL A 52 -6.02 -21.61 13.73
CA VAL A 52 -7.15 -20.79 14.22
C VAL A 52 -7.02 -19.33 13.79
N THR A 53 -5.79 -18.82 13.66
CA THR A 53 -5.55 -17.44 13.24
C THR A 53 -4.20 -17.30 12.58
N ASN A 54 -4.16 -16.74 11.38
CA ASN A 54 -3.01 -16.06 10.86
C ASN A 54 -3.37 -14.58 10.64
N ASP A 55 -2.43 -13.69 10.80
CA ASP A 55 -2.64 -12.24 10.64
C ASP A 55 -2.18 -11.77 9.25
N GLN A 56 -2.06 -12.67 8.30
CA GLN A 56 -1.54 -12.39 6.95
C GLN A 56 -2.41 -11.38 6.20
N THR A 57 -3.72 -11.38 6.42
CA THR A 57 -4.64 -10.40 5.83
C THR A 57 -4.38 -8.97 6.31
N ASN A 58 -3.72 -8.80 7.46
CA ASN A 58 -3.34 -7.49 7.99
C ASN A 58 -2.00 -6.98 7.44
N ALA A 59 -1.28 -7.79 6.67
CA ALA A 59 0.06 -7.44 6.20
C ALA A 59 0.13 -6.09 5.45
N PRO A 60 -0.78 -5.75 4.52
CA PRO A 60 -0.73 -4.44 3.86
C PRO A 60 -0.82 -3.27 4.83
N THR A 61 -1.70 -3.38 5.83
CA THR A 61 -1.83 -2.38 6.90
C THR A 61 -0.57 -2.29 7.76
N ALA A 62 -0.03 -3.44 8.16
CA ALA A 62 1.17 -3.50 8.99
C ALA A 62 2.40 -2.91 8.28
N ILE A 63 2.57 -3.19 6.98
CA ILE A 63 3.64 -2.63 6.17
C ILE A 63 3.54 -1.10 6.08
N ARG A 64 2.33 -0.56 5.84
CA ARG A 64 2.10 0.89 5.82
C ARG A 64 2.38 1.53 7.18
N GLN A 65 1.94 0.90 8.26
CA GLN A 65 2.21 1.37 9.62
C GLN A 65 3.71 1.36 9.95
N ALA A 66 4.43 0.31 9.52
CA ALA A 66 5.86 0.23 9.71
C ALA A 66 6.61 1.34 8.95
N SER A 67 6.10 1.77 7.80
CA SER A 67 6.71 2.85 7.02
C SER A 67 6.66 4.22 7.70
N ASP A 68 5.78 4.43 8.69
CA ASP A 68 5.74 5.64 9.52
C ASP A 68 7.03 5.85 10.36
N GLN A 69 7.79 4.81 10.57
CA GLN A 69 9.08 4.90 11.25
C GLN A 69 10.12 5.65 10.40
N LEU A 70 9.88 5.77 9.12
CA LEU A 70 10.68 6.56 8.20
C LEU A 70 10.24 8.03 8.29
N ILE A 71 10.72 8.72 9.32
CA ILE A 71 10.29 10.06 9.78
C ILE A 71 10.18 11.11 8.66
N MET A 72 10.92 10.97 7.59
CA MET A 72 10.96 11.90 6.46
C MET A 72 10.42 11.30 5.15
N GLY A 73 9.89 10.08 5.22
CA GLY A 73 9.32 9.40 4.05
C GLY A 73 10.32 9.28 2.89
N SER A 74 9.80 9.38 1.67
CA SER A 74 10.61 9.27 0.44
C SER A 74 11.67 10.37 0.24
N LYS A 75 11.61 11.44 1.04
CA LYS A 75 12.56 12.57 0.98
C LYS A 75 13.76 12.41 1.90
N HIS A 76 13.78 11.34 2.70
CA HIS A 76 14.92 11.06 3.56
C HIS A 76 16.15 10.72 2.72
N TRP A 77 17.31 11.29 3.12
CA TRP A 77 18.60 10.90 2.54
C TRP A 77 18.99 9.53 3.10
N ASP A 78 19.19 8.58 2.23
CA ASP A 78 19.65 7.24 2.56
C ASP A 78 21.15 7.14 2.23
N PHE A 79 21.95 6.90 3.27
CA PHE A 79 23.41 6.82 3.15
C PHE A 79 23.87 5.53 2.44
N ASP A 80 23.05 4.49 2.41
CA ASP A 80 23.39 3.23 1.74
C ASP A 80 23.31 3.35 0.23
N ILE A 81 22.40 4.19 -0.27
CA ILE A 81 22.24 4.47 -1.70
C ILE A 81 22.79 5.84 -2.12
N ASP A 82 23.31 6.61 -1.15
CA ASP A 82 23.84 7.98 -1.33
C ASP A 82 22.85 8.89 -2.07
N SER A 83 21.57 8.81 -1.71
CA SER A 83 20.48 9.53 -2.37
C SER A 83 19.21 9.54 -1.53
N THR A 84 18.21 10.28 -2.00
CA THR A 84 16.81 10.06 -1.59
C THR A 84 16.21 8.89 -2.40
N LEU A 85 15.11 8.31 -1.93
CA LEU A 85 14.46 7.16 -2.58
C LEU A 85 14.24 7.39 -4.10
N LEU A 86 13.76 8.57 -4.49
CA LEU A 86 13.49 8.88 -5.89
C LEU A 86 14.65 9.60 -6.60
N ASN A 87 15.73 9.90 -5.88
CA ASN A 87 16.94 10.54 -6.42
C ASN A 87 16.65 11.79 -7.26
N GLY A 88 15.72 12.63 -6.80
CA GLY A 88 15.32 13.86 -7.50
C GLY A 88 14.58 13.65 -8.83
N ARG A 89 14.23 12.42 -9.18
CA ARG A 89 13.42 12.12 -10.38
C ARG A 89 11.98 12.55 -10.15
N ASP A 90 11.36 13.05 -11.20
CA ASP A 90 9.93 13.35 -11.23
C ASP A 90 9.12 12.06 -11.49
N ILE A 91 9.09 11.18 -10.48
CA ILE A 91 8.32 9.93 -10.50
C ILE A 91 7.11 10.11 -9.61
N LYS A 92 5.93 9.96 -10.19
CA LYS A 92 4.67 10.00 -9.46
C LYS A 92 4.36 8.64 -8.85
N VAL A 93 4.39 8.57 -7.51
CA VAL A 93 4.01 7.38 -6.76
C VAL A 93 2.70 7.64 -6.04
N VAL A 94 1.73 6.74 -6.14
CA VAL A 94 0.46 6.81 -5.42
C VAL A 94 0.20 5.50 -4.67
N ASP A 95 -0.46 5.61 -3.53
CA ASP A 95 -1.04 4.48 -2.83
C ASP A 95 -2.54 4.41 -3.19
N VAL A 96 -2.97 3.34 -3.81
CA VAL A 96 -4.36 3.16 -4.23
C VAL A 96 -5.22 2.48 -3.17
N GLY A 97 -4.64 2.20 -2.00
CA GLY A 97 -5.32 1.53 -0.91
C GLY A 97 -5.35 0.02 -1.06
N ASP A 98 -6.32 -0.61 -0.42
CA ASP A 98 -6.49 -2.05 -0.39
C ASP A 98 -7.65 -2.51 -1.26
N VAL A 99 -7.45 -3.62 -1.96
CA VAL A 99 -8.55 -4.36 -2.58
C VAL A 99 -9.51 -4.80 -1.48
N ARG A 100 -10.80 -4.55 -1.70
CA ARG A 100 -11.83 -4.97 -0.74
C ARG A 100 -11.77 -6.49 -0.52
N ALA A 101 -11.46 -6.88 0.70
CA ALA A 101 -11.47 -8.27 1.13
C ALA A 101 -12.84 -8.65 1.70
N ASP A 102 -13.29 -9.86 1.38
CA ASP A 102 -14.40 -10.49 2.04
C ASP A 102 -13.99 -11.94 2.34
N ALA A 103 -13.89 -12.26 3.63
CA ALA A 103 -13.45 -13.58 4.09
C ALA A 103 -14.41 -14.73 3.67
N ARG A 104 -15.61 -14.40 3.22
CA ARG A 104 -16.61 -15.37 2.79
C ARG A 104 -16.56 -15.71 1.30
N GLU A 105 -15.81 -14.94 0.52
CA GLU A 105 -15.86 -14.96 -0.94
C GLU A 105 -14.46 -14.87 -1.55
N LEU A 106 -13.63 -15.88 -1.31
CA LEU A 106 -12.25 -15.93 -1.78
C LEU A 106 -12.12 -15.76 -3.31
N SER A 107 -12.99 -16.44 -4.08
CA SER A 107 -12.98 -16.32 -5.54
C SER A 107 -13.25 -14.91 -6.03
N HIS A 108 -14.19 -14.22 -5.39
CA HIS A 108 -14.50 -12.82 -5.68
C HIS A 108 -13.39 -11.87 -5.23
N HIS A 109 -12.65 -12.23 -4.19
CA HIS A 109 -11.48 -11.46 -3.77
C HIS A 109 -10.39 -11.48 -4.85
N TYR A 110 -10.09 -12.64 -5.41
CA TYR A 110 -9.14 -12.77 -6.52
C TYR A 110 -9.60 -12.01 -7.78
N GLN A 111 -10.88 -12.09 -8.13
CA GLN A 111 -11.42 -11.33 -9.25
C GLN A 111 -11.26 -9.82 -9.05
N ARG A 112 -11.60 -9.30 -7.87
CA ARG A 112 -11.41 -7.88 -7.54
C ARG A 112 -9.93 -7.46 -7.60
N ALA A 113 -9.04 -8.30 -7.11
CA ALA A 113 -7.61 -8.03 -7.16
C ALA A 113 -7.08 -8.02 -8.60
N GLU A 114 -7.53 -8.95 -9.43
CA GLU A 114 -7.20 -9.02 -10.86
C GLU A 114 -7.72 -7.79 -11.62
N GLU A 115 -8.99 -7.41 -11.39
CA GLU A 115 -9.57 -6.22 -12.01
C GLU A 115 -8.86 -4.94 -11.61
N ALA A 116 -8.52 -4.79 -10.32
CA ALA A 116 -7.78 -3.66 -9.81
C ALA A 116 -6.36 -3.59 -10.41
N ALA A 117 -5.65 -4.71 -10.47
CA ALA A 117 -4.33 -4.79 -11.09
C ALA A 117 -4.40 -4.45 -12.58
N ARG A 118 -5.40 -4.95 -13.31
CA ARG A 118 -5.62 -4.64 -14.72
C ARG A 118 -5.86 -3.15 -14.96
N LYS A 119 -6.62 -2.49 -14.10
CA LYS A 119 -6.83 -1.03 -14.17
C LYS A 119 -5.51 -0.29 -14.01
N VAL A 120 -4.67 -0.67 -13.03
CA VAL A 120 -3.34 -0.07 -12.88
C VAL A 120 -2.50 -0.26 -14.13
N PHE A 121 -2.39 -1.49 -14.63
CA PHE A 121 -1.57 -1.76 -15.82
C PHE A 121 -2.07 -1.03 -17.07
N SER A 122 -3.40 -0.84 -17.20
CA SER A 122 -3.98 -0.12 -18.35
C SER A 122 -3.57 1.35 -18.40
N THR A 123 -3.14 1.96 -17.31
CA THR A 123 -2.59 3.32 -17.27
C THR A 123 -1.12 3.41 -17.66
N GLY A 124 -0.44 2.26 -17.79
CA GLY A 124 1.01 2.18 -18.00
C GLY A 124 1.83 2.27 -16.71
N ALA A 125 1.20 2.40 -15.55
CA ALA A 125 1.89 2.44 -14.28
C ALA A 125 2.47 1.07 -13.88
N SER A 126 3.62 1.09 -13.23
CA SER A 126 4.16 -0.08 -12.53
C SER A 126 3.36 -0.35 -11.26
N LEU A 127 3.12 -1.61 -10.93
CA LEU A 127 2.37 -2.00 -9.75
C LEU A 127 3.29 -2.66 -8.70
N ILE A 128 3.22 -2.14 -7.46
CA ILE A 128 3.78 -2.75 -6.26
C ILE A 128 2.62 -3.26 -5.42
N THR A 129 2.63 -4.54 -5.06
CA THR A 129 1.57 -5.14 -4.25
C THR A 129 2.07 -5.49 -2.86
N PHE A 130 1.29 -5.14 -1.84
CA PHE A 130 1.45 -5.61 -0.48
C PHE A 130 0.42 -6.69 -0.21
N GLY A 131 0.89 -7.84 0.19
CA GLY A 131 0.01 -8.97 0.46
C GLY A 131 0.40 -9.73 1.72
N GLY A 132 -0.35 -10.78 2.03
CA GLY A 132 -0.11 -11.64 3.17
C GLY A 132 0.66 -12.89 2.81
N ASP A 133 0.19 -13.66 1.85
CA ASP A 133 0.78 -14.93 1.46
C ASP A 133 1.07 -15.04 -0.06
N HIS A 134 1.51 -16.22 -0.47
CA HIS A 134 1.86 -16.50 -1.87
C HIS A 134 0.64 -16.59 -2.82
N GLY A 135 -0.59 -16.46 -2.33
CA GLY A 135 -1.79 -16.31 -3.17
C GLY A 135 -1.89 -14.96 -3.87
N VAL A 136 -1.25 -13.92 -3.31
CA VAL A 136 -1.30 -12.55 -3.84
C VAL A 136 -0.78 -12.41 -5.26
N PRO A 137 0.32 -13.03 -5.69
CA PRO A 137 0.77 -12.98 -7.08
C PRO A 137 -0.21 -13.55 -8.12
N ILE A 138 -1.09 -14.48 -7.74
CA ILE A 138 -1.98 -15.17 -8.67
C ILE A 138 -2.88 -14.19 -9.45
N PRO A 139 -3.71 -13.35 -8.80
CA PRO A 139 -4.56 -12.41 -9.52
C PRO A 139 -3.75 -11.35 -10.28
N VAL A 140 -2.59 -10.94 -9.75
CA VAL A 140 -1.72 -9.95 -10.40
C VAL A 140 -1.15 -10.49 -11.72
N MET A 141 -0.67 -11.74 -11.71
CA MET A 141 -0.13 -12.38 -12.91
C MET A 141 -1.21 -12.65 -13.95
N ARG A 142 -2.43 -13.02 -13.52
CA ARG A 142 -3.59 -13.15 -14.42
C ARG A 142 -3.96 -11.82 -15.08
N ALA A 143 -3.82 -10.71 -14.36
CA ALA A 143 -4.07 -9.39 -14.92
C ALA A 143 -3.08 -9.04 -16.04
N LEU A 144 -1.83 -9.50 -15.96
CA LEU A 144 -0.80 -9.29 -17.00
C LEU A 144 -1.02 -10.16 -18.23
N ASP A 145 -1.58 -11.36 -18.08
CA ASP A 145 -1.73 -12.34 -19.16
C ASP A 145 -2.76 -11.91 -20.24
N VAL A 146 -3.49 -10.84 -20.01
CA VAL A 146 -4.58 -10.33 -20.88
C VAL A 146 -4.25 -8.96 -21.50
N LEU A 147 -3.05 -8.42 -21.24
CA LEU A 147 -2.57 -7.16 -21.81
C LEU A 147 -1.77 -7.43 -23.08
#